data_adc3e7975e24f31ecdce1f129eff4cba
#
_entry.id   adc3e7975e24f31ecdce1f129eff4cba
#
_cell.length_a   1.000
_cell.length_b   1.000
_cell.length_c   1.000
_cell.angle_alpha   90.00
_cell.angle_beta   90.00
_cell.angle_gamma   90.00
#
_symmetry.space_group_name_H-M   'P 1'
#
loop_
_entity.id
_entity.type
_entity.pdbx_description
1 polymer ?
#
loop_
_entity_poly.entity_id
_entity_poly.type
_entity_poly.pdbx_seq_one_letter_code
_entity_poly.pdbx_strand_id
1 'polypeptide(L)'
;MPTTQMVYRLRGVLIAPPYILAAFSFAYETDIPWLTWPLGIFILLLGMALRVWSQCHLHYRLRVKKILTATGPYSIIRNPIYVGNMLLCLGAMVTSKILWLVPIAFFYCFSIYSLVVRYEEGHLLEKYGEDYRRYMSEVPR
;
A
#
# COMPACT_ATOMS: atom_id res chain seq x y z
N MET A 1 -8.49 13.54 16.47
CA MET A 1 -8.11 13.47 15.04
C MET A 1 -6.72 14.03 14.68
N PRO A 2 -5.94 14.63 15.57
CA PRO A 2 -4.55 15.03 15.24
C PRO A 2 -3.63 13.85 14.91
N THR A 3 -3.86 12.67 15.50
CA THR A 3 -3.03 11.47 15.32
C THR A 3 -3.07 10.92 13.90
N THR A 4 -4.25 10.82 13.27
CA THR A 4 -4.39 10.29 11.91
C THR A 4 -3.77 11.21 10.86
N GLN A 5 -3.88 12.53 11.05
CA GLN A 5 -3.22 13.53 10.21
C GLN A 5 -1.69 13.44 10.31
N MET A 6 -1.17 13.23 11.51
CA MET A 6 0.26 13.05 11.74
C MET A 6 0.77 11.77 11.06
N VAL A 7 0.07 10.64 11.22
CA VAL A 7 0.39 9.37 10.57
C VAL A 7 0.38 9.54 9.04
N TYR A 8 -0.61 10.24 8.49
CA TYR A 8 -0.67 10.52 7.06
C TYR A 8 0.55 11.31 6.55
N ARG A 9 0.95 12.36 7.27
CA ARG A 9 2.13 13.18 6.91
C ARG A 9 3.43 12.39 6.99
N LEU A 10 3.56 11.54 8.00
CA LEU A 10 4.77 10.76 8.27
C LEU A 10 4.76 9.36 7.64
N ARG A 11 3.74 9.03 6.84
CA ARG A 11 3.56 7.66 6.30
C ARG A 11 4.80 7.08 5.60
N GLY A 12 5.58 7.91 4.90
CA GLY A 12 6.81 7.48 4.24
C GLY A 12 7.89 7.04 5.23
N VAL A 13 8.03 7.77 6.33
CA VAL A 13 9.00 7.44 7.40
C VAL A 13 8.50 6.26 8.23
N LEU A 14 7.21 6.22 8.52
CA LEU A 14 6.60 5.13 9.30
C LEU A 14 6.65 3.76 8.61
N ILE A 15 6.82 3.71 7.30
CA ILE A 15 6.97 2.46 6.55
C ILE A 15 8.44 1.98 6.48
N ALA A 16 9.40 2.80 6.86
CA ALA A 16 10.82 2.46 6.80
C ALA A 16 11.29 1.34 7.77
N PRO A 17 10.76 1.20 9.01
CA PRO A 17 11.27 0.25 9.99
C PRO A 17 11.40 -1.20 9.49
N PRO A 18 10.44 -1.84 8.80
CA PRO A 18 10.62 -3.19 8.26
C PRO A 18 11.80 -3.30 7.30
N TYR A 19 12.02 -2.30 6.43
CA TYR A 19 13.14 -2.28 5.50
C TYR A 19 14.49 -2.14 6.21
N ILE A 20 14.55 -1.31 7.25
CA ILE A 20 15.74 -1.15 8.08
C ILE A 20 16.04 -2.46 8.80
N LEU A 21 15.03 -3.09 9.42
CA LEU A 21 15.20 -4.38 10.08
C LEU A 21 15.69 -5.45 9.09
N ALA A 22 15.12 -5.52 7.89
CA ALA A 22 15.57 -6.46 6.86
C ALA A 22 17.03 -6.21 6.46
N ALA A 23 17.45 -4.94 6.34
CA ALA A 23 18.82 -4.58 5.98
C ALA A 23 19.88 -4.97 7.03
N PHE A 24 19.49 -5.10 8.30
CA PHE A 24 20.41 -5.40 9.41
C PHE A 24 20.26 -6.81 10.00
N SER A 25 19.39 -7.66 9.45
CA SER A 25 19.06 -8.99 10.02
C SER A 25 19.66 -10.14 9.23
N PHE A 26 20.83 -9.97 8.59
CA PHE A 26 21.45 -11.00 7.72
C PHE A 26 21.81 -12.31 8.45
N ALA A 27 21.96 -12.29 9.77
CA ALA A 27 22.27 -13.48 10.57
C ALA A 27 21.09 -14.47 10.69
N TYR A 28 19.88 -14.07 10.27
CA TYR A 28 18.63 -14.83 10.41
C TYR A 28 18.00 -15.19 9.06
N GLU A 29 18.80 -15.25 8.02
CA GLU A 29 18.33 -15.59 6.67
C GLU A 29 17.96 -17.08 6.55
N THR A 30 16.95 -17.35 5.75
CA THR A 30 16.48 -18.73 5.46
C THR A 30 17.24 -19.30 4.26
N ASP A 31 17.73 -20.53 4.35
CA ASP A 31 18.52 -21.19 3.29
C ASP A 31 17.68 -21.80 2.15
N ILE A 32 16.72 -21.03 1.62
CA ILE A 32 15.90 -21.43 0.47
C ILE A 32 15.87 -20.37 -0.63
N PRO A 33 17.05 -19.92 -1.12
CA PRO A 33 17.12 -18.80 -2.09
C PRO A 33 16.42 -19.10 -3.40
N TRP A 34 16.38 -20.34 -3.84
CA TRP A 34 15.71 -20.79 -5.07
C TRP A 34 14.19 -20.55 -5.05
N LEU A 35 13.57 -20.44 -3.87
CA LEU A 35 12.15 -20.14 -3.70
C LEU A 35 11.92 -18.65 -3.37
N THR A 36 12.70 -18.11 -2.45
CA THR A 36 12.49 -16.74 -1.93
C THR A 36 12.76 -15.67 -2.99
N TRP A 37 13.80 -15.85 -3.82
CA TRP A 37 14.11 -14.90 -4.87
C TRP A 37 13.02 -14.80 -5.95
N PRO A 38 12.60 -15.90 -6.62
CA PRO A 38 11.55 -15.82 -7.63
C PRO A 38 10.22 -15.31 -7.05
N LEU A 39 9.82 -15.80 -5.89
CA LEU A 39 8.58 -15.40 -5.23
C LEU A 39 8.60 -13.93 -4.83
N GLY A 40 9.69 -13.48 -4.20
CA GLY A 40 9.83 -12.08 -3.78
C GLY A 40 9.86 -11.13 -4.96
N ILE A 41 10.60 -11.45 -6.03
CA ILE A 41 10.62 -10.66 -7.27
C ILE A 41 9.23 -10.62 -7.91
N PHE A 42 8.52 -11.72 -7.96
CA PHE A 42 7.15 -11.76 -8.48
C PHE A 42 6.21 -10.83 -7.71
N ILE A 43 6.26 -10.87 -6.38
CA ILE A 43 5.45 -9.99 -5.50
C ILE A 43 5.86 -8.53 -5.71
N LEU A 44 7.15 -8.21 -5.82
CA LEU A 44 7.65 -6.87 -6.10
C LEU A 44 7.12 -6.33 -7.43
N LEU A 45 7.20 -7.13 -8.50
CA LEU A 45 6.71 -6.74 -9.82
C LEU A 45 5.20 -6.51 -9.82
N LEU A 46 4.44 -7.37 -9.14
CA LEU A 46 2.99 -7.21 -8.99
C LEU A 46 2.65 -5.91 -8.23
N GLY A 47 3.34 -5.66 -7.12
CA GLY A 47 3.17 -4.44 -6.33
C GLY A 47 3.53 -3.18 -7.13
N MET A 48 4.63 -3.23 -7.88
CA MET A 48 5.06 -2.13 -8.76
C MET A 48 4.03 -1.87 -9.87
N ALA A 49 3.58 -2.91 -10.54
CA ALA A 49 2.60 -2.81 -11.62
C ALA A 49 1.29 -2.18 -11.11
N LEU A 50 0.76 -2.68 -9.99
CA LEU A 50 -0.46 -2.14 -9.37
C LEU A 50 -0.28 -0.68 -8.95
N ARG A 51 0.85 -0.35 -8.34
CA ARG A 51 1.15 1.02 -7.90
C ARG A 51 1.27 1.99 -9.07
N VAL A 52 2.04 1.64 -10.11
CA VAL A 52 2.22 2.49 -11.30
C VAL A 52 0.89 2.68 -12.02
N TRP A 53 0.15 1.60 -12.25
CA TRP A 53 -1.18 1.69 -12.88
C TRP A 53 -2.11 2.62 -12.10
N SER A 54 -2.19 2.44 -10.77
CA SER A 54 -3.04 3.25 -9.92
C SER A 54 -2.64 4.73 -9.92
N GLN A 55 -1.33 5.00 -9.85
CA GLN A 55 -0.80 6.36 -9.83
C GLN A 55 -1.02 7.08 -11.16
N CYS A 56 -0.72 6.42 -12.29
CA CYS A 56 -0.95 6.97 -13.62
C CYS A 56 -2.43 7.25 -13.88
N HIS A 57 -3.30 6.30 -13.48
CA HIS A 57 -4.74 6.45 -13.64
C HIS A 57 -5.30 7.60 -12.80
N LEU A 58 -4.89 7.70 -11.53
CA LEU A 58 -5.29 8.80 -10.64
C LEU A 58 -4.81 10.15 -11.16
N HIS A 59 -3.54 10.25 -11.58
CA HIS A 59 -2.97 11.47 -12.12
C HIS A 59 -3.71 11.97 -13.35
N TYR A 60 -3.99 11.06 -14.29
CA TYR A 60 -4.77 11.39 -15.50
C TYR A 60 -6.17 11.91 -15.16
N ARG A 61 -6.89 11.23 -14.27
CA ARG A 61 -8.26 11.60 -13.89
C ARG A 61 -8.32 12.94 -13.15
N LEU A 62 -7.40 13.19 -12.22
CA LEU A 62 -7.36 14.45 -11.48
C LEU A 62 -6.97 15.64 -12.36
N ARG A 63 -6.04 15.45 -13.29
CA ARG A 63 -5.61 16.53 -14.20
C ARG A 63 -6.67 16.91 -15.23
N VAL A 64 -7.32 15.90 -15.83
CA VAL A 64 -8.20 16.10 -16.98
C VAL A 64 -9.64 16.39 -16.56
N LYS A 65 -10.16 15.68 -15.57
CA LYS A 65 -11.59 15.69 -15.24
C LYS A 65 -11.94 16.31 -13.90
N LYS A 66 -11.00 16.41 -12.96
CA LYS A 66 -11.20 16.92 -11.58
C LYS A 66 -12.38 16.28 -10.83
N ILE A 67 -12.74 15.05 -11.17
CA ILE A 67 -13.85 14.27 -10.61
C ILE A 67 -13.33 13.12 -9.77
N LEU A 68 -14.22 12.55 -8.93
CA LEU A 68 -13.93 11.36 -8.17
C LEU A 68 -13.45 10.22 -9.10
N THR A 69 -12.33 9.60 -8.74
CA THR A 69 -11.76 8.48 -9.50
C THR A 69 -12.31 7.17 -8.97
N ALA A 70 -13.25 6.58 -9.70
CA ALA A 70 -13.92 5.31 -9.39
C ALA A 70 -13.77 4.29 -10.53
N THR A 71 -12.79 4.46 -11.42
CA THR A 71 -12.56 3.63 -12.62
C THR A 71 -11.16 3.03 -12.61
N GLY A 72 -10.89 2.08 -13.53
CA GLY A 72 -9.60 1.39 -13.59
C GLY A 72 -9.33 0.59 -12.30
N PRO A 73 -8.14 0.67 -11.70
CA PRO A 73 -7.82 -0.06 -10.47
C PRO A 73 -8.72 0.35 -9.29
N TYR A 74 -9.27 1.57 -9.31
CA TYR A 74 -10.18 2.09 -8.29
C TYR A 74 -11.62 1.55 -8.41
N SER A 75 -11.98 0.85 -9.48
CA SER A 75 -13.24 0.11 -9.55
C SER A 75 -13.18 -1.27 -8.90
N ILE A 76 -11.97 -1.78 -8.63
CA ILE A 76 -11.74 -3.09 -8.01
C ILE A 76 -11.58 -2.94 -6.50
N ILE A 77 -10.76 -1.96 -6.08
CA ILE A 77 -10.47 -1.67 -4.69
C ILE A 77 -10.27 -0.15 -4.50
N ARG A 78 -10.79 0.40 -3.40
CA ARG A 78 -10.77 1.88 -3.18
C ARG A 78 -9.37 2.47 -3.01
N ASN A 79 -8.43 1.67 -2.52
CA ASN A 79 -7.10 2.15 -2.15
C ASN A 79 -5.96 1.33 -2.79
N PRO A 80 -5.93 1.18 -4.13
CA PRO A 80 -4.99 0.28 -4.82
C PRO A 80 -3.52 0.69 -4.66
N ILE A 81 -3.22 1.98 -4.49
CA ILE A 81 -1.85 2.46 -4.25
C ILE A 81 -1.29 1.86 -2.96
N TYR A 82 -2.08 1.78 -1.89
CA TYR A 82 -1.62 1.24 -0.60
C TYR A 82 -1.47 -0.28 -0.65
N VAL A 83 -2.33 -0.97 -1.40
CA VAL A 83 -2.15 -2.40 -1.67
C VAL A 83 -0.85 -2.65 -2.44
N GLY A 84 -0.57 -1.85 -3.47
CA GLY A 84 0.70 -1.89 -4.19
C GLY A 84 1.90 -1.67 -3.28
N ASN A 85 1.82 -0.69 -2.37
CA ASN A 85 2.89 -0.43 -1.39
C ASN A 85 3.09 -1.60 -0.40
N MET A 86 2.00 -2.24 0.05
CA MET A 86 2.08 -3.43 0.91
C MET A 86 2.76 -4.59 0.17
N LEU A 87 2.40 -4.85 -1.08
CA LEU A 87 3.05 -5.87 -1.90
C LEU A 87 4.54 -5.58 -2.09
N LEU A 88 4.93 -4.32 -2.32
CA LEU A 88 6.34 -3.93 -2.41
C LEU A 88 7.09 -4.23 -1.11
N CYS A 89 6.49 -3.90 0.05
CA CYS A 89 7.09 -4.21 1.35
C CYS A 89 7.24 -5.72 1.56
N LEU A 90 6.19 -6.49 1.31
CA LEU A 90 6.21 -7.95 1.48
C LEU A 90 7.20 -8.62 0.52
N GLY A 91 7.23 -8.20 -0.75
CA GLY A 91 8.18 -8.72 -1.73
C GLY A 91 9.62 -8.46 -1.33
N ALA A 92 9.92 -7.26 -0.78
CA ALA A 92 11.24 -6.95 -0.24
C ALA A 92 11.61 -7.83 0.96
N MET A 93 10.66 -8.12 1.88
CA MET A 93 10.90 -9.02 3.01
C MET A 93 11.16 -10.47 2.54
N VAL A 94 10.41 -10.94 1.55
CA VAL A 94 10.62 -12.28 0.98
C VAL A 94 11.97 -12.39 0.27
N THR A 95 12.36 -11.38 -0.52
CA THR A 95 13.69 -11.34 -1.19
C THR A 95 14.85 -11.24 -0.21
N SER A 96 14.66 -10.60 0.93
CA SER A 96 15.69 -10.54 1.98
C SER A 96 15.91 -11.87 2.70
N LYS A 97 15.11 -12.90 2.39
CA LYS A 97 15.14 -14.25 2.98
C LYS A 97 14.79 -14.30 4.49
N ILE A 98 14.33 -13.21 5.07
CA ILE A 98 13.96 -13.12 6.49
C ILE A 98 12.47 -13.42 6.63
N LEU A 99 12.09 -14.69 6.44
CA LEU A 99 10.67 -15.09 6.34
C LEU A 99 9.86 -14.83 7.61
N TRP A 100 10.47 -14.87 8.79
CA TRP A 100 9.80 -14.54 10.04
C TRP A 100 9.39 -13.05 10.13
N LEU A 101 10.07 -12.17 9.39
CA LEU A 101 9.75 -10.76 9.34
C LEU A 101 8.52 -10.45 8.47
N VAL A 102 8.17 -11.35 7.53
CA VAL A 102 7.04 -11.16 6.61
C VAL A 102 5.72 -10.92 7.34
N PRO A 103 5.27 -11.77 8.29
CA PRO A 103 4.03 -11.51 9.01
C PRO A 103 4.10 -10.24 9.86
N ILE A 104 5.23 -9.94 10.47
CA ILE A 104 5.42 -8.73 11.28
C ILE A 104 5.29 -7.49 10.39
N ALA A 105 5.98 -7.46 9.25
CA ALA A 105 5.91 -6.39 8.28
C ALA A 105 4.49 -6.22 7.71
N PHE A 106 3.79 -7.33 7.45
CA PHE A 106 2.40 -7.31 6.99
C PHE A 106 1.49 -6.60 7.99
N PHE A 107 1.45 -7.06 9.23
CA PHE A 107 0.57 -6.47 10.26
C PHE A 107 0.96 -5.03 10.59
N TYR A 108 2.24 -4.72 10.59
CA TYR A 108 2.73 -3.36 10.79
C TYR A 108 2.28 -2.42 9.66
N CYS A 109 2.55 -2.76 8.40
CA CYS A 109 2.15 -1.96 7.24
C CYS A 109 0.63 -1.86 7.14
N PHE A 110 -0.10 -2.95 7.38
CA PHE A 110 -1.56 -2.97 7.39
C PHE A 110 -2.13 -1.98 8.43
N SER A 111 -1.56 -1.94 9.63
CA SER A 111 -1.98 -1.01 10.69
C SER A 111 -1.76 0.45 10.28
N ILE A 112 -0.56 0.77 9.78
CA ILE A 112 -0.22 2.13 9.32
C ILE A 112 -1.13 2.55 8.16
N TYR A 113 -1.26 1.71 7.12
CA TYR A 113 -2.09 2.06 5.97
C TYR A 113 -3.58 2.11 6.29
N SER A 114 -4.07 1.30 7.24
CA SER A 114 -5.46 1.41 7.70
C SER A 114 -5.76 2.78 8.32
N LEU A 115 -4.83 3.35 9.08
CA LEU A 115 -4.96 4.70 9.63
C LEU A 115 -4.90 5.77 8.55
N VAL A 116 -3.96 5.64 7.61
CA VAL A 116 -3.79 6.57 6.48
C VAL A 116 -5.04 6.58 5.60
N VAL A 117 -5.55 5.39 5.25
CA VAL A 117 -6.76 5.23 4.42
C VAL A 117 -7.97 5.84 5.09
N ARG A 118 -8.17 5.62 6.41
CA ARG A 118 -9.28 6.25 7.16
C ARG A 118 -9.23 7.78 7.11
N TYR A 119 -8.04 8.35 7.20
CA TYR A 119 -7.86 9.79 7.09
C TYR A 119 -8.21 10.30 5.68
N GLU A 120 -7.70 9.62 4.62
CA GLU A 120 -7.99 10.00 3.23
C GLU A 120 -9.47 9.83 2.88
N GLU A 121 -10.10 8.71 3.29
CA GLU A 121 -11.53 8.48 3.06
C GLU A 121 -12.39 9.54 3.73
N GLY A 122 -12.03 9.98 4.95
CA GLY A 122 -12.70 11.10 5.61
C GLY A 122 -12.63 12.39 4.79
N HIS A 123 -11.45 12.71 4.27
CA HIS A 123 -11.24 13.89 3.44
C HIS A 123 -11.95 13.81 2.08
N LEU A 124 -11.99 12.62 1.47
CA LEU A 124 -12.71 12.38 0.23
C LEU A 124 -14.24 12.49 0.45
N LEU A 125 -14.72 12.03 1.59
CA LEU A 125 -16.14 12.17 1.96
C LEU A 125 -16.56 13.63 2.15
N GLU A 126 -15.72 14.43 2.80
CA GLU A 126 -15.94 15.88 2.92
C GLU A 126 -15.96 16.57 1.55
N LYS A 127 -15.09 16.14 0.63
CA LYS A 127 -14.93 16.78 -0.68
C LYS A 127 -16.00 16.38 -1.70
N TYR A 128 -16.39 15.10 -1.74
CA TYR A 128 -17.27 14.54 -2.78
C TYR A 128 -18.67 14.11 -2.25
N GLY A 129 -18.90 14.14 -0.94
CA GLY A 129 -20.21 13.91 -0.32
C GLY A 129 -20.87 12.58 -0.72
N GLU A 130 -22.06 12.67 -1.28
CA GLU A 130 -22.89 11.51 -1.66
C GLU A 130 -22.28 10.65 -2.79
N ASP A 131 -21.53 11.25 -3.71
CA ASP A 131 -20.84 10.51 -4.77
C ASP A 131 -19.80 9.55 -4.16
N TYR A 132 -19.08 9.99 -3.13
CA TYR A 132 -18.13 9.14 -2.43
C TYR A 132 -18.82 8.07 -1.58
N ARG A 133 -19.99 8.37 -0.96
CA ARG A 133 -20.78 7.38 -0.23
C ARG A 133 -21.25 6.24 -1.12
N ARG A 134 -21.75 6.58 -2.32
CA ARG A 134 -22.13 5.59 -3.33
C ARG A 134 -20.94 4.72 -3.72
N TYR A 135 -19.81 5.35 -4.02
CA TYR A 135 -18.58 4.63 -4.34
C TYR A 135 -18.13 3.68 -3.21
N MET A 136 -18.25 4.09 -1.95
CA MET A 136 -17.93 3.24 -0.79
C MET A 136 -18.88 2.03 -0.66
N SER A 137 -20.10 2.11 -1.12
CA SER A 137 -21.05 0.98 -1.08
C SER A 137 -20.82 -0.03 -2.20
N GLU A 138 -20.26 0.41 -3.32
CA GLU A 138 -20.06 -0.42 -4.52
C GLU A 138 -18.67 -1.09 -4.56
N VAL A 139 -17.64 -0.43 -4.01
CA VAL A 139 -16.24 -0.89 -4.11
C VAL A 139 -15.67 -1.18 -2.72
N PRO A 140 -15.06 -2.36 -2.50
CA PRO A 140 -14.43 -2.71 -1.23
C PRO A 140 -13.20 -1.82 -0.93
N ARG A 141 -12.85 -1.79 0.38
CA ARG A 141 -11.66 -1.07 0.84
C ARG A 141 -10.38 -1.78 0.44
#